data_e5d0a56ab9680f8377981e601f32020d
#
_entry.id   e5d0a56ab9680f8377981e601f32020d
#
_cell.length_a   1.000
_cell.length_b   1.000
_cell.length_c   1.000
_cell.angle_alpha   90.00
_cell.angle_beta   90.00
_cell.angle_gamma   90.00
#
_symmetry.space_group_name_H-M   'P 1'
#
loop_
_entity.id
_entity.type
_entity.pdbx_description
1 polymer ?
#
loop_
_entity_poly.entity_id
_entity_poly.type
_entity_poly.pdbx_seq_one_letter_code
_entity_poly.pdbx_strand_id
1 'polypeptide(L)'
;DEINQAVASLPKAGGDLFFLPFLYGSNAGLEMTSGFYGMQAIHTRAHLLQAIYEGVVFSHMTHLNRMRERFTDVHTLRVTGGPAHSDVWMQMLADVSGLRIELPQVEETGCFGAALAARVGTGVYHNFSEAQRDQQHPVRTLLPDMTAHQLYQQKYQRYQHLIAALQGFHARIKEH
;
A
#
# COMPACT_ATOMS: atom_id res chain seq x y z
N ASP A 1 12.59 -3.43 -15.01
CA ASP A 1 12.57 -2.67 -13.80
C ASP A 1 12.75 -1.15 -13.89
N GLU A 2 12.56 -0.63 -15.08
CA GLU A 2 12.67 0.79 -15.43
C GLU A 2 11.76 1.67 -14.55
N ILE A 3 10.54 1.19 -14.23
CA ILE A 3 9.58 1.93 -13.38
C ILE A 3 10.13 2.13 -11.98
N ASN A 4 10.64 1.07 -11.36
CA ASN A 4 11.22 1.15 -10.01
C ASN A 4 12.44 2.09 -9.98
N GLN A 5 13.28 2.05 -11.00
CA GLN A 5 14.43 2.96 -11.12
C GLN A 5 13.98 4.42 -11.27
N ALA A 6 12.96 4.68 -12.10
CA ALA A 6 12.42 6.02 -12.26
C ALA A 6 11.86 6.58 -10.95
N VAL A 7 11.11 5.78 -10.19
CA VAL A 7 10.57 6.19 -8.87
C VAL A 7 11.71 6.39 -7.86
N ALA A 8 12.68 5.48 -7.80
CA ALA A 8 13.81 5.57 -6.87
C ALA A 8 14.74 6.76 -7.13
N SER A 9 14.73 7.32 -8.34
CA SER A 9 15.54 8.49 -8.69
C SER A 9 15.03 9.81 -8.12
N LEU A 10 13.79 9.83 -7.62
CA LEU A 10 13.16 11.03 -7.07
C LEU A 10 13.27 11.10 -5.55
N PRO A 11 13.28 12.32 -4.98
CA PRO A 11 13.20 12.49 -3.54
C PRO A 11 11.94 11.83 -2.95
N LYS A 12 12.09 11.16 -1.81
CA LYS A 12 10.97 10.59 -1.05
C LYS A 12 10.02 11.70 -0.61
N ALA A 13 8.72 11.47 -0.76
CA ALA A 13 7.66 12.42 -0.44
C ALA A 13 7.80 13.79 -1.15
N GLY A 14 8.46 13.82 -2.30
CA GLY A 14 8.71 15.07 -3.05
C GLY A 14 7.44 15.66 -3.65
N GLY A 15 7.30 17.00 -3.51
CA GLY A 15 6.23 17.78 -4.14
C GLY A 15 4.81 17.46 -3.66
N ASP A 16 3.83 18.13 -4.31
CA ASP A 16 2.40 18.01 -4.03
C ASP A 16 1.61 17.47 -5.24
N LEU A 17 2.24 16.60 -6.02
CA LEU A 17 1.54 15.79 -7.00
C LEU A 17 0.93 14.58 -6.30
N PHE A 18 -0.40 14.45 -6.39
CA PHE A 18 -1.16 13.36 -5.80
C PHE A 18 -1.84 12.53 -6.88
N PHE A 19 -1.93 11.23 -6.67
CA PHE A 19 -2.76 10.32 -7.44
C PHE A 19 -3.85 9.74 -6.56
N LEU A 20 -5.08 9.73 -7.05
CA LEU A 20 -6.25 9.15 -6.40
C LEU A 20 -6.54 7.80 -7.04
N PRO A 21 -6.33 6.65 -6.35
CA PRO A 21 -6.39 5.32 -6.95
C PRO A 21 -7.82 4.75 -7.01
N PHE A 22 -8.82 5.56 -7.35
CA PHE A 22 -10.23 5.21 -7.28
C PHE A 22 -10.83 4.80 -8.63
N LEU A 23 -10.12 3.95 -9.39
CA LEU A 23 -10.56 3.49 -10.71
C LEU A 23 -11.77 2.55 -10.65
N TYR A 24 -11.86 1.72 -9.62
CA TYR A 24 -12.89 0.68 -9.47
C TYR A 24 -13.72 0.84 -8.21
N GLY A 25 -13.70 2.00 -7.62
CA GLY A 25 -14.36 2.35 -6.38
C GLY A 25 -13.43 3.03 -5.40
N SER A 26 -13.98 3.57 -4.33
CA SER A 26 -13.26 4.38 -3.37
C SER A 26 -13.59 3.96 -1.94
N ASN A 27 -12.55 3.92 -1.09
CA ASN A 27 -12.69 3.82 0.37
C ASN A 27 -12.95 5.19 1.04
N ALA A 28 -12.96 6.26 0.25
CA ALA A 28 -13.14 7.64 0.70
C ALA A 28 -14.52 8.25 0.34
N GLY A 29 -15.42 7.45 -0.27
CA GLY A 29 -16.77 7.86 -0.67
C GLY A 29 -17.13 7.34 -2.06
N LEU A 30 -18.40 7.02 -2.27
CA LEU A 30 -18.89 6.38 -3.51
C LEU A 30 -18.69 7.25 -4.77
N GLU A 31 -18.59 8.57 -4.60
CA GLU A 31 -18.48 9.53 -5.69
C GLU A 31 -17.05 9.83 -6.12
N MET A 32 -16.07 9.35 -5.36
CA MET A 32 -14.67 9.62 -5.62
C MET A 32 -14.19 8.84 -6.85
N THR A 33 -13.57 9.56 -7.77
CA THR A 33 -12.99 9.01 -8.99
C THR A 33 -11.48 9.14 -9.00
N SER A 34 -10.83 8.36 -9.85
CA SER A 34 -9.38 8.41 -10.02
C SER A 34 -8.95 9.66 -10.77
N GLY A 35 -7.74 10.13 -10.45
CA GLY A 35 -7.12 11.25 -11.17
C GLY A 35 -5.83 11.70 -10.52
N PHE A 36 -5.13 12.60 -11.23
CA PHE A 36 -3.98 13.32 -10.70
C PHE A 36 -4.41 14.71 -10.25
N TYR A 37 -3.88 15.18 -9.14
CA TYR A 37 -4.08 16.51 -8.61
C TYR A 37 -2.72 17.18 -8.34
N GLY A 38 -2.63 18.48 -8.62
CA GLY A 38 -1.39 19.25 -8.40
C GLY A 38 -0.35 19.10 -9.50
N MET A 39 -0.77 18.70 -10.72
CA MET A 39 0.15 18.57 -11.86
C MET A 39 0.68 19.94 -12.28
N GLN A 40 1.98 20.03 -12.54
CA GLN A 40 2.70 21.22 -12.99
C GLN A 40 3.60 20.88 -14.18
N ALA A 41 4.04 21.91 -14.92
CA ALA A 41 4.88 21.74 -16.10
C ALA A 41 6.25 21.10 -15.84
N ILE A 42 6.73 21.12 -14.58
CA ILE A 42 7.99 20.49 -14.16
C ILE A 42 7.86 18.98 -13.95
N HIS A 43 6.64 18.45 -13.85
CA HIS A 43 6.45 17.04 -13.58
C HIS A 43 6.75 16.18 -14.81
N THR A 44 7.56 15.16 -14.61
CA THR A 44 7.95 14.18 -15.61
C THR A 44 7.19 12.86 -15.41
N ARG A 45 7.39 11.90 -16.33
CA ARG A 45 6.89 10.52 -16.17
C ARG A 45 7.25 9.91 -14.82
N ALA A 46 8.48 10.14 -14.33
CA ALA A 46 8.93 9.62 -13.02
C ALA A 46 8.07 10.15 -11.87
N HIS A 47 7.72 11.43 -11.89
CA HIS A 47 6.85 12.04 -10.88
C HIS A 47 5.42 11.45 -10.90
N LEU A 48 4.87 11.18 -12.10
CA LEU A 48 3.57 10.53 -12.23
C LEU A 48 3.59 9.10 -11.65
N LEU A 49 4.64 8.34 -11.96
CA LEU A 49 4.83 6.98 -11.43
C LEU A 49 4.99 6.99 -9.90
N GLN A 50 5.78 7.93 -9.36
CA GLN A 50 5.91 8.09 -7.91
C GLN A 50 4.56 8.42 -7.26
N ALA A 51 3.80 9.36 -7.83
CA ALA A 51 2.48 9.73 -7.32
C ALA A 51 1.50 8.54 -7.34
N ILE A 52 1.56 7.66 -8.36
CA ILE A 52 0.77 6.42 -8.40
C ILE A 52 1.16 5.50 -7.23
N TYR A 53 2.46 5.25 -7.02
CA TYR A 53 2.93 4.40 -5.92
C TYR A 53 2.50 4.95 -4.57
N GLU A 54 2.71 6.24 -4.34
CA GLU A 54 2.30 6.94 -3.12
C GLU A 54 0.79 6.92 -2.91
N GLY A 55 0.00 7.21 -3.95
CA GLY A 55 -1.45 7.26 -3.87
C GLY A 55 -2.07 5.91 -3.48
N VAL A 56 -1.55 4.81 -4.02
CA VAL A 56 -1.98 3.45 -3.63
C VAL A 56 -1.61 3.18 -2.17
N VAL A 57 -0.37 3.51 -1.75
CA VAL A 57 0.06 3.34 -0.36
C VAL A 57 -0.79 4.19 0.59
N PHE A 58 -1.07 5.46 0.25
CA PHE A 58 -1.92 6.33 1.06
C PHE A 58 -3.36 5.81 1.19
N SER A 59 -3.89 5.22 0.12
CA SER A 59 -5.20 4.55 0.19
C SER A 59 -5.17 3.37 1.16
N HIS A 60 -4.12 2.54 1.14
CA HIS A 60 -3.94 1.47 2.12
C HIS A 60 -3.79 1.98 3.55
N MET A 61 -3.13 3.14 3.77
CA MET A 61 -3.02 3.76 5.09
C MET A 61 -4.38 4.07 5.71
N THR A 62 -5.39 4.42 4.92
CA THR A 62 -6.76 4.63 5.42
C THR A 62 -7.31 3.36 6.08
N HIS A 63 -7.08 2.19 5.48
CA HIS A 63 -7.49 0.90 6.06
C HIS A 63 -6.63 0.53 7.28
N LEU A 64 -5.31 0.71 7.18
CA LEU A 64 -4.39 0.44 8.28
C LEU A 64 -4.71 1.27 9.53
N ASN A 65 -5.01 2.55 9.36
CA ASN A 65 -5.37 3.42 10.48
C ASN A 65 -6.65 2.94 11.17
N ARG A 66 -7.68 2.57 10.42
CA ARG A 66 -8.91 1.97 10.98
C ARG A 66 -8.65 0.65 11.71
N MET A 67 -7.76 -0.18 11.20
CA MET A 67 -7.36 -1.41 11.88
C MET A 67 -6.61 -1.12 13.19
N ARG A 68 -5.73 -0.13 13.19
CA ARG A 68 -4.94 0.27 14.38
C ARG A 68 -5.79 0.89 15.48
N GLU A 69 -6.93 1.50 15.16
CA GLU A 69 -7.91 1.94 16.16
C GLU A 69 -8.43 0.77 17.02
N ARG A 70 -8.54 -0.42 16.41
CA ARG A 70 -9.03 -1.63 17.08
C ARG A 70 -7.91 -2.54 17.58
N PHE A 71 -6.80 -2.59 16.86
CA PHE A 71 -5.64 -3.42 17.13
C PHE A 71 -4.42 -2.52 17.36
N THR A 72 -4.21 -2.12 18.60
CA THR A 72 -3.18 -1.12 18.96
C THR A 72 -1.75 -1.66 18.91
N ASP A 73 -1.57 -2.98 18.94
CA ASP A 73 -0.27 -3.66 19.01
C ASP A 73 0.18 -4.22 17.65
N VAL A 74 -0.02 -3.45 16.58
CA VAL A 74 0.40 -3.82 15.23
C VAL A 74 1.74 -3.16 14.92
N HIS A 75 2.82 -3.97 14.87
CA HIS A 75 4.19 -3.51 14.58
C HIS A 75 4.73 -4.03 13.25
N THR A 76 4.03 -4.99 12.63
CA THR A 76 4.49 -5.66 11.41
C THR A 76 3.35 -5.86 10.44
N LEU A 77 3.61 -5.62 9.16
CA LEU A 77 2.74 -5.96 8.06
C LEU A 77 3.38 -7.08 7.25
N ARG A 78 2.65 -8.17 7.02
CA ARG A 78 3.04 -9.20 6.07
C ARG A 78 2.36 -8.94 4.74
N VAL A 79 3.16 -8.76 3.68
CA VAL A 79 2.68 -8.38 2.35
C VAL A 79 3.01 -9.48 1.35
N THR A 80 2.05 -9.80 0.49
CA THR A 80 2.16 -10.80 -0.58
C THR A 80 1.51 -10.29 -1.85
N GLY A 81 1.71 -11.00 -2.95
CA GLY A 81 1.12 -10.67 -4.26
C GLY A 81 2.04 -9.81 -5.13
N GLY A 82 1.55 -9.40 -6.29
CA GLY A 82 2.35 -8.72 -7.32
C GLY A 82 3.18 -7.53 -6.82
N PRO A 83 2.61 -6.59 -6.04
CA PRO A 83 3.36 -5.45 -5.50
C PRO A 83 4.55 -5.83 -4.61
N ALA A 84 4.52 -6.99 -3.95
CA ALA A 84 5.60 -7.47 -3.09
C ALA A 84 6.92 -7.76 -3.84
N HIS A 85 6.88 -7.84 -5.17
CA HIS A 85 8.08 -7.99 -6.01
C HIS A 85 8.81 -6.66 -6.26
N SER A 86 8.22 -5.51 -5.93
CA SER A 86 8.85 -4.20 -6.05
C SER A 86 9.48 -3.77 -4.72
N ASP A 87 10.81 -3.83 -4.62
CA ASP A 87 11.53 -3.38 -3.43
C ASP A 87 11.32 -1.90 -3.13
N VAL A 88 11.26 -1.09 -4.18
CA VAL A 88 11.02 0.35 -4.07
C VAL A 88 9.63 0.62 -3.47
N TRP A 89 8.62 -0.09 -3.95
CA TRP A 89 7.25 0.09 -3.47
C TRP A 89 7.06 -0.45 -2.04
N MET A 90 7.68 -1.59 -1.73
CA MET A 90 7.63 -2.16 -0.38
C MET A 90 8.40 -1.32 0.64
N GLN A 91 9.54 -0.74 0.26
CA GLN A 91 10.24 0.23 1.11
C GLN A 91 9.40 1.49 1.32
N MET A 92 8.74 2.01 0.27
CA MET A 92 7.80 3.13 0.40
C MET A 92 6.66 2.79 1.37
N LEU A 93 6.09 1.59 1.32
CA LEU A 93 5.06 1.15 2.27
C LEU A 93 5.59 1.12 3.70
N ALA A 94 6.82 0.63 3.92
CA ALA A 94 7.47 0.65 5.23
C ALA A 94 7.63 2.10 5.73
N ASP A 95 8.18 2.96 4.89
CA ASP A 95 8.45 4.37 5.21
C ASP A 95 7.14 5.13 5.50
N VAL A 96 6.09 4.94 4.71
CA VAL A 96 4.80 5.61 4.91
C VAL A 96 4.10 5.08 6.18
N SER A 97 4.07 3.78 6.39
CA SER A 97 3.36 3.18 7.52
C SER A 97 4.09 3.30 8.85
N GLY A 98 5.43 3.44 8.81
CA GLY A 98 6.28 3.34 9.99
C GLY A 98 6.36 1.92 10.57
N LEU A 99 5.95 0.90 9.81
CA LEU A 99 5.88 -0.48 10.25
C LEU A 99 6.95 -1.34 9.56
N ARG A 100 7.37 -2.39 10.23
CA ARG A 100 8.15 -3.46 9.63
C ARG A 100 7.33 -4.14 8.54
N ILE A 101 7.92 -4.36 7.36
CA ILE A 101 7.30 -5.14 6.28
C ILE A 101 7.98 -6.49 6.19
N GLU A 102 7.20 -7.55 6.22
CA GLU A 102 7.62 -8.93 5.99
C GLU A 102 7.12 -9.41 4.64
N LEU A 103 8.03 -9.91 3.82
CA LEU A 103 7.79 -10.43 2.48
C LEU A 103 8.11 -11.92 2.46
N PRO A 104 7.13 -12.81 2.60
CA PRO A 104 7.35 -14.25 2.46
C PRO A 104 7.84 -14.56 1.05
N GLN A 105 8.86 -15.40 0.93
CA GLN A 105 9.40 -15.85 -0.36
C GLN A 105 8.55 -17.01 -0.91
N VAL A 106 7.32 -16.69 -1.28
CA VAL A 106 6.37 -17.59 -1.94
C VAL A 106 5.88 -16.89 -3.20
N GLU A 107 6.18 -17.46 -4.36
CA GLU A 107 5.84 -16.83 -5.65
C GLU A 107 4.33 -16.70 -5.82
N GLU A 108 3.58 -17.77 -5.55
CA GLU A 108 2.13 -17.86 -5.77
C GLU A 108 1.41 -18.20 -4.46
N THR A 109 1.22 -17.19 -3.59
CA THR A 109 0.60 -17.37 -2.27
C THR A 109 -0.83 -17.93 -2.33
N GLY A 110 -1.60 -17.60 -3.37
CA GLY A 110 -2.94 -18.15 -3.58
C GLY A 110 -2.91 -19.65 -3.87
N CYS A 111 -2.04 -20.09 -4.79
CA CYS A 111 -1.85 -21.50 -5.11
C CYS A 111 -1.30 -22.27 -3.92
N PHE A 112 -0.37 -21.66 -3.18
CA PHE A 112 0.17 -22.25 -1.95
C PHE A 112 -0.93 -22.47 -0.89
N GLY A 113 -1.78 -21.47 -0.65
CA GLY A 113 -2.90 -21.60 0.27
C GLY A 113 -3.91 -22.69 -0.14
N ALA A 114 -4.22 -22.78 -1.44
CA ALA A 114 -5.08 -23.84 -1.97
C ALA A 114 -4.45 -25.24 -1.80
N ALA A 115 -3.15 -25.37 -2.04
CA ALA A 115 -2.42 -26.61 -1.82
C ALA A 115 -2.40 -27.04 -0.35
N LEU A 116 -2.24 -26.08 0.59
CA LEU A 116 -2.36 -26.36 2.03
C LEU A 116 -3.77 -26.85 2.39
N ALA A 117 -4.81 -26.19 1.88
CA ALA A 117 -6.19 -26.60 2.13
C ALA A 117 -6.48 -28.01 1.61
N ALA A 118 -5.96 -28.35 0.41
CA ALA A 118 -6.10 -29.69 -0.15
C ALA A 118 -5.38 -30.75 0.72
N ARG A 119 -4.17 -30.47 1.20
CA ARG A 119 -3.42 -31.38 2.07
C ARG A 119 -4.10 -31.61 3.42
N VAL A 120 -4.73 -30.59 4.00
CA VAL A 120 -5.54 -30.77 5.20
C VAL A 120 -6.80 -31.59 4.89
N GLY A 121 -7.51 -31.26 3.79
CA GLY A 121 -8.72 -31.96 3.37
C GLY A 121 -8.51 -33.44 3.03
N THR A 122 -7.33 -33.81 2.54
CA THR A 122 -6.95 -35.22 2.24
C THR A 122 -6.30 -35.96 3.40
N GLY A 123 -6.16 -35.30 4.56
CA GLY A 123 -5.59 -35.92 5.77
C GLY A 123 -4.07 -36.03 5.79
N VAL A 124 -3.37 -35.35 4.87
CA VAL A 124 -1.89 -35.25 4.91
C VAL A 124 -1.44 -34.47 6.15
N TYR A 125 -2.20 -33.45 6.53
CA TYR A 125 -2.06 -32.74 7.80
C TYR A 125 -3.37 -32.81 8.59
N HIS A 126 -3.27 -32.91 9.91
CA HIS A 126 -4.47 -32.95 10.76
C HIS A 126 -5.18 -31.59 10.85
N ASN A 127 -4.46 -30.48 10.66
CA ASN A 127 -5.02 -29.12 10.72
C ASN A 127 -4.07 -28.11 10.05
N PHE A 128 -4.59 -26.88 9.85
CA PHE A 128 -3.81 -25.79 9.25
C PHE A 128 -2.59 -25.37 10.08
N SER A 129 -2.65 -25.46 11.40
CA SER A 129 -1.52 -25.08 12.27
C SER A 129 -0.32 -26.04 12.10
N GLU A 130 -0.58 -27.32 11.88
CA GLU A 130 0.44 -28.31 11.54
C GLU A 130 1.02 -28.04 10.16
N ALA A 131 0.16 -27.86 9.17
CA ALA A 131 0.57 -27.55 7.80
C ALA A 131 1.45 -26.29 7.69
N GLN A 132 1.12 -25.23 8.44
CA GLN A 132 1.90 -23.99 8.47
C GLN A 132 3.27 -24.15 9.13
N ARG A 133 3.37 -24.98 10.18
CA ARG A 133 4.66 -25.22 10.87
C ARG A 133 5.64 -25.98 10.00
N ASP A 134 5.14 -26.92 9.21
CA ASP A 134 5.96 -27.74 8.30
C ASP A 134 6.44 -26.97 7.06
N GLN A 135 5.74 -25.89 6.71
CA GLN A 135 5.96 -25.08 5.49
C GLN A 135 6.50 -23.69 5.84
N GLN A 136 7.56 -23.62 6.64
CA GLN A 136 8.22 -22.34 6.93
C GLN A 136 9.00 -21.86 5.70
N HIS A 137 8.59 -20.73 5.14
CA HIS A 137 9.31 -20.07 4.06
C HIS A 137 10.21 -18.97 4.60
N PRO A 138 11.36 -18.73 3.97
CA PRO A 138 12.17 -17.56 4.26
C PRO A 138 11.35 -16.29 4.14
N VAL A 139 11.57 -15.34 5.05
CA VAL A 139 10.89 -14.05 5.07
C VAL A 139 11.95 -12.96 4.93
N ARG A 140 11.81 -12.14 3.91
CA ARG A 140 12.61 -10.92 3.78
C ARG A 140 11.93 -9.80 4.57
N THR A 141 12.72 -9.02 5.29
CA THR A 141 12.22 -7.94 6.13
C THR A 141 12.75 -6.60 5.66
N LEU A 142 11.87 -5.61 5.58
CA LEU A 142 12.21 -4.20 5.36
C LEU A 142 11.84 -3.41 6.61
N LEU A 143 12.73 -2.52 7.03
CA LEU A 143 12.50 -1.59 8.12
C LEU A 143 12.21 -0.19 7.58
N PRO A 144 11.35 0.58 8.25
CA PRO A 144 11.08 1.96 7.84
C PRO A 144 12.31 2.85 8.05
N ASP A 145 12.57 3.74 7.10
CA ASP A 145 13.42 4.90 7.27
C ASP A 145 12.61 5.98 8.01
N MET A 146 12.92 6.22 9.26
CA MET A 146 12.15 7.13 10.10
C MET A 146 12.24 8.61 9.67
N THR A 147 13.30 9.00 8.97
CA THR A 147 13.39 10.34 8.36
C THR A 147 12.41 10.45 7.20
N ALA A 148 12.38 9.47 6.31
CA ALA A 148 11.39 9.39 5.24
C ALA A 148 9.96 9.28 5.80
N HIS A 149 9.77 8.52 6.87
CA HIS A 149 8.47 8.39 7.55
C HIS A 149 7.90 9.77 7.92
N GLN A 150 8.70 10.64 8.56
CA GLN A 150 8.25 11.99 8.94
C GLN A 150 7.82 12.82 7.72
N LEU A 151 8.56 12.76 6.61
CA LEU A 151 8.21 13.45 5.38
C LEU A 151 6.91 12.90 4.77
N TYR A 152 6.75 11.58 4.73
CA TYR A 152 5.53 10.95 4.23
C TYR A 152 4.32 11.22 5.12
N GLN A 153 4.47 11.32 6.44
CA GLN A 153 3.36 11.72 7.32
C GLN A 153 2.82 13.10 6.97
N GLN A 154 3.70 14.08 6.70
CA GLN A 154 3.29 15.42 6.27
C GLN A 154 2.57 15.37 4.90
N LYS A 155 3.08 14.60 3.94
CA LYS A 155 2.45 14.45 2.62
C LYS A 155 1.12 13.72 2.72
N TYR A 156 1.03 12.70 3.56
CA TYR A 156 -0.22 11.96 3.81
C TYR A 156 -1.31 12.85 4.43
N GLN A 157 -0.96 13.74 5.35
CA GLN A 157 -1.91 14.74 5.88
C GLN A 157 -2.47 15.63 4.78
N ARG A 158 -1.62 16.13 3.85
CA ARG A 158 -2.07 16.91 2.70
C ARG A 158 -2.98 16.09 1.77
N TYR A 159 -2.66 14.83 1.54
CA TYR A 159 -3.52 13.90 0.81
C TYR A 159 -4.90 13.74 1.47
N GLN A 160 -4.96 13.59 2.79
CA GLN A 160 -6.23 13.51 3.53
C GLN A 160 -7.05 14.81 3.40
N HIS A 161 -6.42 15.98 3.46
CA HIS A 161 -7.10 17.25 3.24
C HIS A 161 -7.64 17.37 1.81
N LEU A 162 -6.89 16.91 0.80
CA LEU A 162 -7.36 16.85 -0.58
C LEU A 162 -8.61 15.97 -0.70
N ILE A 163 -8.59 14.77 -0.12
CA ILE A 163 -9.75 13.86 -0.10
C ILE A 163 -10.97 14.55 0.52
N ALA A 164 -10.82 15.17 1.68
CA ALA A 164 -11.91 15.87 2.36
C ALA A 164 -12.48 17.02 1.53
N ALA A 165 -11.62 17.79 0.85
CA ALA A 165 -12.04 18.87 -0.03
C ALA A 165 -12.84 18.36 -1.24
N LEU A 166 -12.40 17.27 -1.87
CA LEU A 166 -13.08 16.64 -3.00
C LEU A 166 -14.42 16.00 -2.58
N GLN A 167 -14.52 15.40 -1.42
CA GLN A 167 -15.79 14.92 -0.86
C GLN A 167 -16.79 16.07 -0.70
N GLY A 168 -16.35 17.20 -0.14
CA GLY A 168 -17.19 18.40 -0.02
C GLY A 168 -17.62 18.96 -1.37
N PHE A 169 -16.76 18.92 -2.39
CA PHE A 169 -17.11 19.33 -3.75
C PHE A 169 -18.19 18.41 -4.36
N HIS A 170 -18.03 17.10 -4.29
CA HIS A 170 -18.99 16.13 -4.82
C HIS A 170 -20.35 16.21 -4.12
N ALA A 171 -20.38 16.44 -2.79
CA ALA A 171 -21.62 16.63 -2.06
C ALA A 171 -22.43 17.83 -2.61
N ARG A 172 -21.76 18.95 -2.88
CA ARG A 172 -22.43 20.17 -3.41
C ARG A 172 -22.98 20.02 -4.81
N ILE A 173 -22.31 19.25 -5.70
CA ILE A 173 -22.81 19.02 -7.07
C ILE A 173 -24.09 18.19 -7.08
N LYS A 174 -24.28 17.31 -6.11
CA LYS A 174 -25.49 16.47 -6.02
C LYS A 174 -26.72 17.20 -5.51
N GLU A 175 -26.55 18.33 -4.84
CA GLU A 175 -27.65 19.16 -4.34
C GLU A 175 -28.29 20.02 -5.45
N HIS A 176 -27.72 19.97 -6.67
CA HIS A 176 -28.20 20.67 -7.88
C HIS A 176 -28.51 19.67 -9.00
#